data_826b1a15837b6739f52f7879978af620
#
_entry.id   826b1a15837b6739f52f7879978af620
#
_cell.length_a   1.000
_cell.length_b   1.000
_cell.length_c   1.000
_cell.angle_alpha   90.00
_cell.angle_beta   90.00
_cell.angle_gamma   90.00
#
_symmetry.space_group_name_H-M   'P 1'
#
loop_
_entity.id
_entity.type
_entity.pdbx_description
1 polymer ?
#
loop_
_entity_poly.entity_id
_entity_poly.type
_entity_poly.pdbx_seq_one_letter_code
_entity_poly.pdbx_strand_id
1 'polypeptide(L)'
;MLFLKHEEDKGEIQMLDQKTIDIIKSTVPALKAHGLDITKTFYQNMFDQNPEVAPLFDMAKQQSGEQPKALALTILAAAQNVDNLDSIMPVVERIAMKHCDCGVKEEHYPIVGKHLLAAIQEVLGEAATDEMIEAWAKTYEVIAAVFIQVEKDIYTKRS
;
A
#
# COMPACT_ATOMS: atom_id res chain seq x y z
N MET A 1 -14.73 -7.51 5.98
CA MET A 1 -15.13 -6.37 5.56
C MET A 1 -15.55 -6.39 4.31
N LEU A 2 -15.89 -5.77 3.86
CA LEU A 2 -16.50 -5.69 2.92
C LEU A 2 -16.24 -4.69 2.12
N PHE A 3 -15.38 -4.65 1.46
CA PHE A 3 -15.08 -3.69 0.54
C PHE A 3 -16.27 -3.40 -0.32
N LEU A 4 -16.87 -4.39 -0.92
CA LEU A 4 -18.09 -4.17 -1.65
C LEU A 4 -19.17 -4.90 -0.91
N LYS A 5 -20.13 -4.18 -0.42
CA LYS A 5 -21.19 -4.77 0.36
C LYS A 5 -22.29 -5.38 -0.46
N HIS A 6 -22.56 -4.77 -1.58
CA HIS A 6 -23.61 -5.23 -2.45
C HIS A 6 -23.48 -4.59 -3.84
N GLU A 7 -24.34 -4.95 -4.74
CA GLU A 7 -24.21 -4.57 -6.14
C GLU A 7 -24.15 -3.08 -6.40
N GLU A 8 -24.95 -2.32 -5.69
CA GLU A 8 -24.99 -0.89 -5.92
C GLU A 8 -23.69 -0.22 -5.53
N ASP A 9 -22.89 -0.86 -4.69
CA ASP A 9 -21.63 -0.28 -4.24
C ASP A 9 -20.46 -0.67 -5.13
N LYS A 10 -20.74 -1.39 -6.21
CA LYS A 10 -19.69 -1.81 -7.10
C LYS A 10 -18.95 -0.61 -7.65
N GLY A 11 -17.64 -0.58 -7.51
CA GLY A 11 -16.83 0.52 -7.98
C GLY A 11 -16.62 1.61 -6.96
N GLU A 12 -17.33 1.58 -5.85
CA GLU A 12 -17.13 2.56 -4.79
C GLU A 12 -16.08 2.10 -3.83
N ILE A 13 -15.30 3.05 -3.29
CA ILE A 13 -14.30 2.75 -2.29
C ILE A 13 -14.98 2.66 -0.93
N GLN A 14 -14.74 1.56 -0.23
CA GLN A 14 -15.31 1.37 1.11
C GLN A 14 -14.76 2.45 2.03
N MET A 15 -15.66 3.09 2.78
CA MET A 15 -15.27 4.11 3.73
C MET A 15 -14.70 3.46 4.97
N LEU A 16 -13.59 3.99 5.45
CA LEU A 16 -13.04 3.62 6.74
C LEU A 16 -13.78 4.37 7.84
N ASP A 17 -13.83 3.81 9.04
CA ASP A 17 -14.49 4.51 10.14
C ASP A 17 -13.66 5.71 10.56
N GLN A 18 -14.32 6.68 11.23
CA GLN A 18 -13.67 7.94 11.57
C GLN A 18 -12.48 7.74 12.51
N LYS A 19 -12.55 6.79 13.41
CA LYS A 19 -11.45 6.52 14.33
C LYS A 19 -10.20 6.08 13.55
N THR A 20 -10.37 5.18 12.58
CA THR A 20 -9.27 4.71 11.74
C THR A 20 -8.69 5.89 10.94
N ILE A 21 -9.55 6.70 10.35
CA ILE A 21 -9.11 7.87 9.58
C ILE A 21 -8.28 8.80 10.45
N ASP A 22 -8.75 9.09 11.68
CA ASP A 22 -8.05 9.99 12.58
C ASP A 22 -6.68 9.44 12.96
N ILE A 23 -6.59 8.13 13.22
CA ILE A 23 -5.32 7.50 13.57
C ILE A 23 -4.36 7.59 12.38
N ILE A 24 -4.83 7.26 11.17
CA ILE A 24 -3.98 7.31 9.99
C ILE A 24 -3.45 8.73 9.75
N LYS A 25 -4.31 9.74 9.86
CA LYS A 25 -3.88 11.11 9.70
C LYS A 25 -2.86 11.52 10.76
N SER A 26 -2.98 10.98 11.96
CA SER A 26 -2.02 11.26 13.02
C SER A 26 -0.64 10.68 12.74
N THR A 27 -0.54 9.71 11.82
CA THR A 27 0.76 9.12 11.46
C THR A 27 1.51 9.92 10.41
N VAL A 28 0.89 10.93 9.80
CA VAL A 28 1.52 11.71 8.73
C VAL A 28 2.88 12.29 9.13
N PRO A 29 3.04 12.91 10.31
CA PRO A 29 4.35 13.43 10.68
C PRO A 29 5.43 12.35 10.76
N ALA A 30 5.09 11.17 11.30
CA ALA A 30 6.03 10.06 11.39
C ALA A 30 6.40 9.54 10.00
N LEU A 31 5.43 9.50 9.09
CA LEU A 31 5.70 9.07 7.72
C LEU A 31 6.58 10.07 6.98
N LYS A 32 6.41 11.36 7.23
CA LYS A 32 7.29 12.37 6.64
C LYS A 32 8.71 12.22 7.15
N ALA A 33 8.86 11.94 8.45
CA ALA A 33 10.19 11.83 9.06
C ALA A 33 10.88 10.51 8.75
N HIS A 34 10.13 9.40 8.71
CA HIS A 34 10.72 8.05 8.66
C HIS A 34 10.26 7.20 7.48
N GLY A 35 9.49 7.77 6.55
CA GLY A 35 8.92 6.99 5.46
C GLY A 35 9.96 6.25 4.62
N LEU A 36 11.07 6.90 4.34
CA LEU A 36 12.11 6.26 3.52
C LEU A 36 12.75 5.09 4.26
N ASP A 37 13.00 5.25 5.57
CA ASP A 37 13.55 4.14 6.36
C ASP A 37 12.58 2.97 6.41
N ILE A 38 11.29 3.27 6.52
CA ILE A 38 10.25 2.23 6.53
C ILE A 38 10.26 1.47 5.21
N THR A 39 10.29 2.17 4.08
CA THR A 39 10.22 1.48 2.78
C THR A 39 11.50 0.74 2.45
N LYS A 40 12.66 1.24 2.85
CA LYS A 40 13.91 0.50 2.66
C LYS A 40 13.89 -0.79 3.47
N THR A 41 13.46 -0.71 4.72
CA THR A 41 13.34 -1.88 5.59
C THR A 41 12.32 -2.87 5.01
N PHE A 42 11.21 -2.35 4.53
CA PHE A 42 10.17 -3.15 3.89
C PHE A 42 10.74 -3.98 2.73
N TYR A 43 11.40 -3.32 1.79
CA TYR A 43 11.93 -4.02 0.61
C TYR A 43 13.00 -5.04 0.99
N GLN A 44 13.90 -4.66 1.89
CA GLN A 44 14.96 -5.55 2.30
C GLN A 44 14.41 -6.83 2.94
N ASN A 45 13.47 -6.67 3.87
CA ASN A 45 12.89 -7.82 4.55
C ASN A 45 12.05 -8.68 3.60
N MET A 46 11.31 -8.03 2.70
CA MET A 46 10.48 -8.76 1.75
C MET A 46 11.35 -9.60 0.81
N PHE A 47 12.41 -9.04 0.27
CA PHE A 47 13.28 -9.79 -0.63
C PHE A 47 14.03 -10.91 0.09
N ASP A 48 14.38 -10.69 1.36
CA ASP A 48 15.06 -11.71 2.15
C ASP A 48 14.14 -12.88 2.47
N GLN A 49 12.89 -12.59 2.83
CA GLN A 49 11.94 -13.63 3.27
C GLN A 49 11.09 -14.20 2.14
N ASN A 50 10.87 -13.41 1.11
CA ASN A 50 10.07 -13.82 -0.06
C ASN A 50 10.83 -13.52 -1.34
N PRO A 51 11.97 -14.20 -1.58
CA PRO A 51 12.78 -13.90 -2.77
C PRO A 51 12.06 -14.15 -4.09
N GLU A 52 10.99 -14.94 -4.05
CA GLU A 52 10.21 -15.22 -5.25
C GLU A 52 9.55 -13.96 -5.84
N VAL A 53 9.39 -12.88 -5.06
CA VAL A 53 8.80 -11.65 -5.59
C VAL A 53 9.84 -10.70 -6.20
N ALA A 54 11.12 -10.97 -5.96
CA ALA A 54 12.17 -10.07 -6.47
C ALA A 54 12.11 -9.83 -7.99
N PRO A 55 11.78 -10.82 -8.84
CA PRO A 55 11.69 -10.57 -10.27
C PRO A 55 10.63 -9.56 -10.69
N LEU A 56 9.69 -9.22 -9.79
CA LEU A 56 8.65 -8.24 -10.09
C LEU A 56 9.20 -6.81 -10.03
N PHE A 57 10.41 -6.61 -9.52
CA PHE A 57 10.98 -5.29 -9.26
C PHE A 57 12.23 -5.03 -10.09
N ASP A 58 12.48 -3.75 -10.36
CA ASP A 58 13.70 -3.30 -11.03
C ASP A 58 14.78 -3.09 -9.96
N MET A 59 15.76 -3.97 -9.92
CA MET A 59 16.79 -3.93 -8.89
C MET A 59 17.69 -2.70 -9.00
N ALA A 60 17.85 -2.13 -10.18
CA ALA A 60 18.61 -0.88 -10.32
C ALA A 60 17.90 0.25 -9.58
N LYS A 61 16.57 0.32 -9.67
CA LYS A 61 15.80 1.34 -8.95
C LYS A 61 15.79 1.06 -7.45
N GLN A 62 15.90 -0.20 -7.06
CA GLN A 62 16.02 -0.54 -5.64
C GLN A 62 17.36 -0.05 -5.10
N GLN A 63 18.45 -0.34 -5.81
CA GLN A 63 19.79 0.05 -5.37
C GLN A 63 19.99 1.55 -5.35
N SER A 64 19.40 2.27 -6.29
CA SER A 64 19.51 3.73 -6.34
C SER A 64 18.67 4.43 -5.28
N GLY A 65 17.74 3.69 -4.66
CA GLY A 65 16.82 4.28 -3.69
C GLY A 65 15.59 4.94 -4.32
N GLU A 66 15.50 4.92 -5.65
CA GLU A 66 14.40 5.54 -6.36
C GLU A 66 13.05 4.89 -6.04
N GLN A 67 13.03 3.56 -6.01
CA GLN A 67 11.80 2.82 -5.74
C GLN A 67 11.33 2.96 -4.28
N PRO A 68 12.21 2.80 -3.27
CA PRO A 68 11.80 3.05 -1.89
C PRO A 68 11.27 4.45 -1.66
N LYS A 69 11.89 5.45 -2.30
CA LYS A 69 11.44 6.83 -2.20
C LYS A 69 10.05 7.02 -2.81
N ALA A 70 9.82 6.42 -3.98
CA ALA A 70 8.53 6.48 -4.64
C ALA A 70 7.43 5.84 -3.79
N LEU A 71 7.72 4.69 -3.19
CA LEU A 71 6.75 4.04 -2.32
C LEU A 71 6.47 4.89 -1.08
N ALA A 72 7.50 5.49 -0.49
CA ALA A 72 7.32 6.34 0.69
C ALA A 72 6.38 7.50 0.37
N LEU A 73 6.55 8.12 -0.79
CA LEU A 73 5.69 9.24 -1.20
C LEU A 73 4.24 8.77 -1.46
N THR A 74 4.09 7.57 -2.00
CA THR A 74 2.76 7.01 -2.25
C THR A 74 2.03 6.71 -0.94
N ILE A 75 2.73 6.12 0.03
CA ILE A 75 2.14 5.85 1.33
C ILE A 75 1.75 7.14 2.03
N LEU A 76 2.61 8.15 1.95
CA LEU A 76 2.32 9.45 2.53
C LEU A 76 1.07 10.07 1.91
N ALA A 77 0.97 10.02 0.58
CA ALA A 77 -0.20 10.55 -0.12
C ALA A 77 -1.48 9.83 0.30
N ALA A 78 -1.40 8.51 0.46
CA ALA A 78 -2.54 7.72 0.89
C ALA A 78 -2.98 8.13 2.30
N ALA A 79 -2.03 8.34 3.21
CA ALA A 79 -2.34 8.75 4.57
C ALA A 79 -2.96 10.15 4.61
N GLN A 80 -2.43 11.07 3.81
CA GLN A 80 -2.94 12.43 3.75
C GLN A 80 -4.35 12.52 3.16
N ASN A 81 -4.71 11.54 2.33
CA ASN A 81 -6.00 11.51 1.63
C ASN A 81 -6.87 10.34 2.07
N VAL A 82 -6.63 9.81 3.25
CA VAL A 82 -7.33 8.61 3.72
C VAL A 82 -8.84 8.85 3.85
N ASP A 83 -9.26 10.09 4.04
CA ASP A 83 -10.67 10.45 4.11
C ASP A 83 -11.25 10.80 2.73
N ASN A 84 -10.43 10.75 1.69
CA ASN A 84 -10.88 11.04 0.32
C ASN A 84 -10.00 10.27 -0.67
N LEU A 85 -10.09 8.96 -0.62
CA LEU A 85 -9.25 8.10 -1.47
C LEU A 85 -9.56 8.27 -2.95
N ASP A 86 -10.74 8.76 -3.31
CA ASP A 86 -11.05 9.03 -4.70
C ASP A 86 -10.07 10.03 -5.32
N SER A 87 -9.53 10.94 -4.50
CA SER A 87 -8.61 11.97 -5.01
C SER A 87 -7.29 11.37 -5.48
N ILE A 88 -6.92 10.17 -5.04
CA ILE A 88 -5.68 9.54 -5.48
C ILE A 88 -5.89 8.49 -6.57
N MET A 89 -7.12 8.35 -7.08
CA MET A 89 -7.38 7.35 -8.13
C MET A 89 -6.50 7.50 -9.37
N PRO A 90 -6.20 8.72 -9.86
CA PRO A 90 -5.29 8.83 -10.99
C PRO A 90 -3.90 8.23 -10.71
N VAL A 91 -3.42 8.37 -9.47
CA VAL A 91 -2.15 7.77 -9.06
C VAL A 91 -2.27 6.26 -9.01
N VAL A 92 -3.39 5.76 -8.44
CA VAL A 92 -3.66 4.33 -8.37
C VAL A 92 -3.67 3.72 -9.76
N GLU A 93 -4.35 4.36 -10.71
CA GLU A 93 -4.44 3.84 -12.08
C GLU A 93 -3.08 3.77 -12.75
N ARG A 94 -2.26 4.79 -12.56
CA ARG A 94 -0.91 4.81 -13.13
C ARG A 94 -0.04 3.69 -12.55
N ILE A 95 -0.09 3.52 -11.23
CA ILE A 95 0.69 2.48 -10.56
C ILE A 95 0.18 1.10 -10.95
N ALA A 96 -1.14 0.93 -11.04
CA ALA A 96 -1.73 -0.35 -11.42
C ALA A 96 -1.30 -0.79 -12.80
N MET A 97 -1.18 0.17 -13.75
CA MET A 97 -0.66 -0.15 -15.07
C MET A 97 0.75 -0.71 -14.99
N LYS A 98 1.62 -0.08 -14.19
CA LYS A 98 2.98 -0.56 -14.03
C LYS A 98 3.02 -1.93 -13.37
N HIS A 99 2.16 -2.15 -12.39
CA HIS A 99 2.05 -3.45 -11.74
C HIS A 99 1.69 -4.54 -12.73
N CYS A 100 0.73 -4.26 -13.60
CA CYS A 100 0.33 -5.23 -14.61
C CYS A 100 1.46 -5.48 -15.63
N ASP A 101 2.20 -4.44 -15.98
CA ASP A 101 3.35 -4.58 -16.88
C ASP A 101 4.42 -5.48 -16.27
N CYS A 102 4.55 -5.46 -14.93
CA CYS A 102 5.54 -6.27 -14.23
C CYS A 102 5.03 -7.65 -13.84
N GLY A 103 3.74 -7.91 -14.02
CA GLY A 103 3.16 -9.22 -13.69
C GLY A 103 2.65 -9.37 -12.27
N VAL A 104 2.39 -8.25 -11.57
CA VAL A 104 1.85 -8.29 -10.22
C VAL A 104 0.45 -8.89 -10.23
N LYS A 105 0.17 -9.77 -9.28
CA LYS A 105 -1.11 -10.45 -9.17
C LYS A 105 -1.68 -10.28 -7.77
N GLU A 106 -2.95 -10.63 -7.63
CA GLU A 106 -3.65 -10.50 -6.36
C GLU A 106 -2.91 -11.19 -5.21
N GLU A 107 -2.34 -12.35 -5.48
CA GLU A 107 -1.63 -13.14 -4.46
C GLU A 107 -0.42 -12.46 -3.86
N HIS A 108 0.10 -11.41 -4.51
CA HIS A 108 1.26 -10.68 -4.02
C HIS A 108 0.90 -9.67 -2.93
N TYR A 109 -0.35 -9.23 -2.87
CA TYR A 109 -0.76 -8.20 -1.93
C TYR A 109 -0.66 -8.61 -0.46
N PRO A 110 -1.02 -9.84 -0.06
CA PRO A 110 -0.80 -10.25 1.33
C PRO A 110 0.66 -10.24 1.74
N ILE A 111 1.56 -10.59 0.81
CA ILE A 111 3.00 -10.57 1.08
C ILE A 111 3.45 -9.13 1.36
N VAL A 112 3.05 -8.21 0.49
CA VAL A 112 3.37 -6.79 0.65
C VAL A 112 2.82 -6.24 1.96
N GLY A 113 1.55 -6.54 2.26
CA GLY A 113 0.91 -6.03 3.49
C GLY A 113 1.62 -6.51 4.74
N LYS A 114 1.98 -7.78 4.79
CA LYS A 114 2.69 -8.36 5.94
C LYS A 114 4.00 -7.62 6.19
N HIS A 115 4.79 -7.44 5.14
CA HIS A 115 6.11 -6.83 5.29
C HIS A 115 6.04 -5.32 5.53
N LEU A 116 5.01 -4.67 4.98
CA LEU A 116 4.85 -3.24 5.21
C LEU A 116 4.52 -2.94 6.67
N LEU A 117 3.57 -3.69 7.24
CA LEU A 117 3.21 -3.52 8.64
C LEU A 117 4.38 -3.84 9.57
N ALA A 118 5.12 -4.90 9.25
CA ALA A 118 6.29 -5.27 10.02
C ALA A 118 7.37 -4.18 9.97
N ALA A 119 7.56 -3.56 8.80
CA ALA A 119 8.54 -2.49 8.65
C ALA A 119 8.16 -1.25 9.46
N ILE A 120 6.86 -0.91 9.49
CA ILE A 120 6.39 0.21 10.30
C ILE A 120 6.73 -0.05 11.77
N GLN A 121 6.46 -1.26 12.26
CA GLN A 121 6.77 -1.62 13.64
C GLN A 121 8.27 -1.58 13.92
N GLU A 122 9.05 -2.11 13.01
CA GLU A 122 10.51 -2.17 13.20
C GLU A 122 11.12 -0.78 13.27
N VAL A 123 10.74 0.11 12.36
CA VAL A 123 11.33 1.45 12.28
C VAL A 123 10.82 2.37 13.38
N LEU A 124 9.53 2.34 13.66
CA LEU A 124 8.94 3.25 14.64
C LEU A 124 9.01 2.73 16.08
N GLY A 125 9.27 1.43 16.25
CA GLY A 125 9.41 0.85 17.58
C GLY A 125 8.18 1.08 18.45
N GLU A 126 8.39 1.62 19.64
CA GLU A 126 7.29 1.83 20.59
C GLU A 126 6.27 2.84 20.11
N ALA A 127 6.64 3.72 19.19
CA ALA A 127 5.68 4.67 18.62
C ALA A 127 4.63 3.98 17.75
N ALA A 128 4.93 2.77 17.25
CA ALA A 128 3.98 2.00 16.47
C ALA A 128 3.11 1.18 17.42
N THR A 129 2.08 1.83 17.97
CA THR A 129 1.15 1.18 18.90
C THR A 129 0.32 0.13 18.18
N ASP A 130 -0.26 -0.81 18.94
CA ASP A 130 -1.15 -1.83 18.37
C ASP A 130 -2.31 -1.17 17.63
N GLU A 131 -2.83 -0.06 18.15
CA GLU A 131 -3.92 0.66 17.54
C GLU A 131 -3.51 1.25 16.18
N MET A 132 -2.29 1.79 16.10
CA MET A 132 -1.77 2.32 14.85
C MET A 132 -1.60 1.21 13.81
N ILE A 133 -1.04 0.08 14.21
CA ILE A 133 -0.84 -1.04 13.30
C ILE A 133 -2.16 -1.60 12.80
N GLU A 134 -3.15 -1.69 13.69
CA GLU A 134 -4.48 -2.15 13.29
C GLU A 134 -5.12 -1.18 12.29
N ALA A 135 -4.97 0.13 12.52
CA ALA A 135 -5.50 1.13 11.61
C ALA A 135 -4.83 1.03 10.24
N TRP A 136 -3.52 0.83 10.21
CA TRP A 136 -2.81 0.65 8.94
C TRP A 136 -3.18 -0.65 8.25
N ALA A 137 -3.43 -1.73 9.02
CA ALA A 137 -3.88 -2.99 8.42
C ALA A 137 -5.22 -2.81 7.71
N LYS A 138 -6.16 -2.13 8.35
CA LYS A 138 -7.47 -1.87 7.73
C LYS A 138 -7.36 -0.98 6.51
N THR A 139 -6.53 0.04 6.61
CA THR A 139 -6.32 0.98 5.49
C THR A 139 -5.65 0.28 4.32
N TYR A 140 -4.65 -0.56 4.61
CA TYR A 140 -3.99 -1.32 3.56
C TYR A 140 -4.98 -2.23 2.83
N GLU A 141 -5.88 -2.91 3.56
CA GLU A 141 -6.87 -3.78 2.92
C GLU A 141 -7.77 -3.02 1.96
N VAL A 142 -8.21 -1.82 2.35
CA VAL A 142 -9.05 -1.00 1.49
C VAL A 142 -8.29 -0.59 0.24
N ILE A 143 -7.07 -0.10 0.39
CA ILE A 143 -6.26 0.35 -0.74
C ILE A 143 -5.90 -0.82 -1.65
N ALA A 144 -5.51 -1.96 -1.07
CA ALA A 144 -5.17 -3.15 -1.84
C ALA A 144 -6.37 -3.62 -2.67
N ALA A 145 -7.58 -3.58 -2.09
CA ALA A 145 -8.77 -3.99 -2.82
C ALA A 145 -9.02 -3.11 -4.03
N VAL A 146 -8.76 -1.81 -3.92
CA VAL A 146 -8.90 -0.87 -5.04
C VAL A 146 -7.89 -1.21 -6.13
N PHE A 147 -6.62 -1.40 -5.77
CA PHE A 147 -5.59 -1.78 -6.74
C PHE A 147 -5.91 -3.09 -7.43
N ILE A 148 -6.33 -4.10 -6.66
CA ILE A 148 -6.64 -5.42 -7.21
C ILE A 148 -7.78 -5.30 -8.24
N GLN A 149 -8.82 -4.53 -7.94
CA GLN A 149 -9.93 -4.37 -8.86
C GLN A 149 -9.49 -3.68 -10.14
N VAL A 150 -8.72 -2.60 -10.03
CA VAL A 150 -8.21 -1.88 -11.20
C VAL A 150 -7.34 -2.82 -12.05
N GLU A 151 -6.47 -3.60 -11.40
CA GLU A 151 -5.56 -4.49 -12.10
C GLU A 151 -6.31 -5.63 -12.80
N LYS A 152 -7.35 -6.16 -12.16
CA LYS A 152 -8.20 -7.18 -12.79
C LYS A 152 -8.83 -6.63 -14.07
N ASP A 153 -9.30 -5.39 -14.03
CA ASP A 153 -9.89 -4.77 -15.20
C ASP A 153 -8.86 -4.60 -16.32
N ILE A 154 -7.63 -4.20 -15.96
CA ILE A 154 -6.56 -4.05 -16.94
C ILE A 154 -6.21 -5.40 -17.57
N TYR A 155 -6.02 -6.45 -16.76
CA TYR A 155 -5.70 -7.77 -17.28
C TYR A 155 -6.81 -8.31 -18.17
N THR A 156 -8.06 -8.07 -17.80
CA THR A 156 -9.20 -8.51 -18.62
C THR A 156 -9.18 -7.85 -20.00
N LYS A 157 -8.88 -6.55 -20.05
CA LYS A 157 -8.82 -5.84 -21.32
C LYS A 157 -7.66 -6.26 -22.20
N ARG A 158 -6.60 -6.81 -21.61
CA ARG A 158 -5.43 -7.28 -22.34
C ARG A 158 -5.58 -8.69 -22.88
N SER A 159 -6.57 -9.42 -22.40
CA SER A 159 -6.77 -10.85 -22.76
C SER A 159 -7.39 -10.99 -24.15
#